data_b4ed6edf96aa109a0ec432f8e67cdd39
#
_entry.id   b4ed6edf96aa109a0ec432f8e67cdd39
#
_cell.length_a   1.000
_cell.length_b   1.000
_cell.length_c   1.000
_cell.angle_alpha   90.00
_cell.angle_beta   90.00
_cell.angle_gamma   90.00
#
_symmetry.space_group_name_H-M   'P 1'
#
loop_
_entity.id
_entity.type
_entity.pdbx_description
1 polymer ?
#
loop_
_entity_poly.entity_id
_entity_poly.type
_entity_poly.pdbx_seq_one_letter_code
_entity_poly.pdbx_strand_id
1 'polypeptide(L)'
;MAKQNDAGVYKLKNGNWAYRYVLMVNGVRKEVRKAKDEFGASFKTKREAIKARQAAIDSAQNSRKPKPTVRKTVQEVYQEYCANGRNDRAYTTKRKQDSLWKNHLCARFGERYIDEISAAEVVDYLTELYCSRGLSYRYVEGFLKMFYLLFGQAYSRNYLDVDSYNKLCINKDTKIHMPKLKTDDDLDIVSFNREELAVLDDYFHGTNAETAYLLGRYCGLRINECYGLKWS
;
A
#
# COMPACT_ATOMS: atom_id res chain seq x y z
N MET A 1 14.36 -9.60 28.61
CA MET A 1 13.04 -10.25 28.74
C MET A 1 12.09 -9.29 29.45
N ALA A 2 11.07 -8.76 28.78
CA ALA A 2 10.09 -7.90 29.38
C ALA A 2 9.26 -8.69 30.40
N LYS A 3 9.12 -8.20 31.63
CA LYS A 3 8.26 -8.79 32.67
C LYS A 3 6.83 -8.87 32.13
N GLN A 4 6.32 -10.07 31.87
CA GLN A 4 4.91 -10.26 31.54
C GLN A 4 4.07 -9.80 32.74
N ASN A 5 3.11 -8.93 32.49
CA ASN A 5 2.25 -8.35 33.52
C ASN A 5 1.22 -9.40 33.95
N ASP A 6 1.54 -10.15 35.02
CA ASP A 6 0.73 -11.22 35.59
C ASP A 6 -0.51 -10.71 36.37
N ALA A 7 -0.68 -9.41 36.47
CA ALA A 7 -1.78 -8.79 37.20
C ALA A 7 -3.13 -9.14 36.55
N GLY A 8 -3.95 -9.88 37.26
CA GLY A 8 -5.30 -10.26 36.82
C GLY A 8 -5.46 -11.71 36.34
N VAL A 9 -4.44 -12.55 36.50
CA VAL A 9 -4.56 -14.02 36.31
C VAL A 9 -4.47 -14.71 37.65
N TYR A 10 -5.39 -15.63 37.94
CA TYR A 10 -5.49 -16.33 39.22
C TYR A 10 -5.93 -17.79 39.05
N LYS A 11 -5.61 -18.61 40.05
CA LYS A 11 -5.94 -20.04 40.08
C LYS A 11 -7.29 -20.25 40.77
N LEU A 12 -8.17 -21.03 40.14
CA LEU A 12 -9.46 -21.42 40.70
C LEU A 12 -9.34 -22.61 41.65
N LYS A 13 -10.33 -22.84 42.50
CA LYS A 13 -10.36 -23.96 43.46
C LYS A 13 -10.31 -25.34 42.80
N ASN A 14 -10.76 -25.42 41.54
CA ASN A 14 -10.72 -26.67 40.72
C ASN A 14 -9.35 -26.90 40.03
N GLY A 15 -8.32 -26.10 40.36
CA GLY A 15 -6.99 -26.25 39.80
C GLY A 15 -6.74 -25.56 38.48
N ASN A 16 -7.78 -25.14 37.77
CA ASN A 16 -7.68 -24.41 36.49
C ASN A 16 -7.35 -22.91 36.70
N TRP A 17 -6.97 -22.23 35.63
CA TRP A 17 -6.67 -20.81 35.66
C TRP A 17 -7.81 -19.97 35.10
N ALA A 18 -7.92 -18.76 35.60
CA ALA A 18 -8.86 -17.76 35.12
C ALA A 18 -8.17 -16.40 35.03
N TYR A 19 -8.73 -15.52 34.23
CA TYR A 19 -8.24 -14.14 34.13
C TYR A 19 -9.36 -13.12 34.31
N ARG A 20 -8.96 -11.91 34.69
CA ARG A 20 -9.80 -10.71 34.75
C ARG A 20 -9.12 -9.54 34.09
N TYR A 21 -9.91 -8.64 33.52
CA TYR A 21 -9.48 -7.36 33.04
C TYR A 21 -10.60 -6.34 33.16
N VAL A 22 -10.23 -5.06 33.15
CA VAL A 22 -11.18 -3.95 33.34
C VAL A 22 -11.30 -3.20 32.04
N LEU A 23 -12.55 -2.92 31.65
CA LEU A 23 -12.90 -2.07 30.53
C LEU A 23 -13.66 -0.85 31.01
N MET A 24 -13.37 0.30 30.37
CA MET A 24 -14.23 1.50 30.50
C MET A 24 -15.25 1.49 29.38
N VAL A 25 -16.52 1.36 29.68
CA VAL A 25 -17.64 1.39 28.69
C VAL A 25 -18.51 2.59 29.04
N ASN A 26 -18.59 3.58 28.14
CA ASN A 26 -19.37 4.82 28.34
C ASN A 26 -19.04 5.54 29.68
N GLY A 27 -17.74 5.59 30.04
CA GLY A 27 -17.31 6.18 31.30
C GLY A 27 -17.47 5.30 32.53
N VAL A 28 -18.13 4.14 32.43
CA VAL A 28 -18.34 3.20 33.52
C VAL A 28 -17.30 2.10 33.50
N ARG A 29 -16.69 1.83 34.66
CA ARG A 29 -15.72 0.75 34.85
C ARG A 29 -16.41 -0.61 34.89
N LYS A 30 -16.18 -1.48 33.90
CA LYS A 30 -16.73 -2.84 33.81
C LYS A 30 -15.59 -3.86 33.96
N GLU A 31 -15.68 -4.74 34.94
CA GLU A 31 -14.76 -5.86 35.11
C GLU A 31 -15.27 -7.10 34.35
N VAL A 32 -14.42 -7.71 33.53
CA VAL A 32 -14.72 -8.95 32.81
C VAL A 32 -13.85 -10.05 33.38
N ARG A 33 -14.49 -11.20 33.70
CA ARG A 33 -13.82 -12.41 34.21
C ARG A 33 -14.11 -13.57 33.28
N LYS A 34 -13.09 -14.33 32.87
CA LYS A 34 -13.25 -15.54 32.05
C LYS A 34 -12.37 -16.68 32.59
N ALA A 35 -12.93 -17.87 32.63
CA ALA A 35 -12.28 -19.11 33.07
C ALA A 35 -12.17 -20.15 31.92
N LYS A 36 -12.75 -19.84 30.76
CA LYS A 36 -12.79 -20.68 29.59
C LYS A 36 -12.48 -19.85 28.35
N ASP A 37 -11.94 -20.50 27.33
CA ASP A 37 -11.75 -19.91 26.01
C ASP A 37 -13.06 -19.78 25.22
N GLU A 38 -12.96 -19.33 23.98
CA GLU A 38 -14.11 -19.15 23.07
C GLU A 38 -14.78 -20.48 22.68
N PHE A 39 -14.07 -21.58 22.79
CA PHE A 39 -14.54 -22.95 22.50
C PHE A 39 -15.03 -23.69 23.74
N GLY A 40 -15.04 -23.03 24.91
CA GLY A 40 -15.50 -23.63 26.17
C GLY A 40 -14.46 -24.44 26.92
N ALA A 41 -13.20 -24.53 26.45
CA ALA A 41 -12.13 -25.24 27.14
C ALA A 41 -11.54 -24.40 28.28
N SER A 42 -11.25 -25.08 29.42
CA SER A 42 -10.67 -24.43 30.61
C SER A 42 -9.16 -24.24 30.47
N PHE A 43 -8.63 -23.12 30.94
CA PHE A 43 -7.19 -22.86 30.92
C PHE A 43 -6.46 -23.76 31.95
N LYS A 44 -5.66 -24.68 31.44
CA LYS A 44 -4.91 -25.63 32.29
C LYS A 44 -3.62 -25.03 32.83
N THR A 45 -3.04 -24.06 32.16
CA THR A 45 -1.77 -23.42 32.53
C THR A 45 -1.94 -21.91 32.72
N LYS A 46 -1.09 -21.33 33.59
CA LYS A 46 -1.01 -19.89 33.81
C LYS A 46 -0.69 -19.14 32.51
N ARG A 47 0.17 -19.73 31.68
CA ARG A 47 0.63 -19.14 30.40
C ARG A 47 -0.50 -19.01 29.38
N GLU A 48 -1.38 -20.03 29.29
CA GLU A 48 -2.58 -19.96 28.45
C GLU A 48 -3.53 -18.84 28.88
N ALA A 49 -3.80 -18.73 30.19
CA ALA A 49 -4.66 -17.69 30.74
C ALA A 49 -4.08 -16.28 30.52
N ILE A 50 -2.75 -16.09 30.59
CA ILE A 50 -2.09 -14.81 30.28
C ILE A 50 -2.26 -14.46 28.81
N LYS A 51 -2.00 -15.44 27.91
CA LYS A 51 -2.15 -15.23 26.46
C LYS A 51 -3.59 -14.90 26.07
N ALA A 52 -4.55 -15.62 26.63
CA ALA A 52 -5.98 -15.37 26.40
C ALA A 52 -6.44 -14.02 26.96
N ARG A 53 -5.92 -13.62 28.14
CA ARG A 53 -6.17 -12.29 28.70
C ARG A 53 -5.66 -11.17 27.79
N GLN A 54 -4.42 -11.30 27.29
CA GLN A 54 -3.85 -10.28 26.40
C GLN A 54 -4.66 -10.18 25.10
N ALA A 55 -4.98 -11.30 24.48
CA ALA A 55 -5.82 -11.34 23.29
C ALA A 55 -7.21 -10.69 23.51
N ALA A 56 -7.82 -10.94 24.67
CA ALA A 56 -9.11 -10.36 25.03
C ALA A 56 -9.02 -8.83 25.25
N ILE A 57 -7.93 -8.35 25.84
CA ILE A 57 -7.68 -6.89 26.02
C ILE A 57 -7.48 -6.24 24.66
N ASP A 58 -6.64 -6.82 23.79
CA ASP A 58 -6.35 -6.32 22.45
C ASP A 58 -7.62 -6.29 21.59
N SER A 59 -8.43 -7.35 21.62
CA SER A 59 -9.73 -7.40 20.93
C SER A 59 -10.70 -6.33 21.45
N ALA A 60 -10.76 -6.12 22.76
CA ALA A 60 -11.63 -5.10 23.35
C ALA A 60 -11.16 -3.67 23.08
N GLN A 61 -9.86 -3.44 22.94
CA GLN A 61 -9.30 -2.15 22.52
C GLN A 61 -9.56 -1.90 21.04
N ASN A 62 -9.44 -2.93 20.21
CA ASN A 62 -9.69 -2.83 18.77
C ASN A 62 -11.18 -2.60 18.45
N SER A 63 -12.09 -3.19 19.20
CA SER A 63 -13.54 -2.90 19.07
C SER A 63 -13.93 -1.47 19.49
N ARG A 64 -13.05 -0.73 20.17
CA ARG A 64 -13.25 0.68 20.57
C ARG A 64 -12.69 1.69 19.60
N LYS A 65 -11.84 1.26 18.66
CA LYS A 65 -11.40 2.16 17.59
C LYS A 65 -12.64 2.57 16.79
N PRO A 66 -12.85 3.86 16.55
CA PRO A 66 -13.97 4.30 15.74
C PRO A 66 -13.87 3.61 14.38
N LYS A 67 -14.86 2.80 14.05
CA LYS A 67 -15.02 2.32 12.67
C LYS A 67 -15.23 3.55 11.78
N PRO A 68 -14.72 3.54 10.55
CA PRO A 68 -14.99 4.62 9.61
C PRO A 68 -16.49 4.90 9.57
N THR A 69 -16.87 6.12 9.89
CA THR A 69 -18.28 6.53 9.96
C THR A 69 -18.88 6.71 8.57
N VAL A 70 -18.01 6.89 7.57
CA VAL A 70 -18.41 7.12 6.18
C VAL A 70 -17.63 6.13 5.32
N ARG A 71 -18.36 5.28 4.59
CA ARG A 71 -17.79 4.40 3.58
C ARG A 71 -17.65 5.16 2.28
N LYS A 72 -16.50 5.03 1.62
CA LYS A 72 -16.21 5.67 0.35
C LYS A 72 -15.78 4.63 -0.68
N THR A 73 -16.23 4.82 -1.92
CA THR A 73 -15.73 4.02 -3.04
C THR A 73 -14.30 4.46 -3.40
N VAL A 74 -13.58 3.58 -4.06
CA VAL A 74 -12.22 3.89 -4.54
C VAL A 74 -12.24 5.08 -5.50
N GLN A 75 -13.28 5.20 -6.31
CA GLN A 75 -13.48 6.34 -7.22
C GLN A 75 -13.64 7.66 -6.47
N GLU A 76 -14.45 7.68 -5.42
CA GLU A 76 -14.61 8.87 -4.59
C GLU A 76 -13.30 9.28 -3.90
N VAL A 77 -12.56 8.29 -3.36
CA VAL A 77 -11.24 8.54 -2.77
C VAL A 77 -10.26 9.09 -3.81
N TYR A 78 -10.27 8.54 -5.03
CA TYR A 78 -9.44 9.06 -6.11
C TYR A 78 -9.81 10.48 -6.52
N GLN A 79 -11.10 10.81 -6.61
CA GLN A 79 -11.59 12.15 -6.91
C GLN A 79 -11.17 13.16 -5.84
N GLU A 80 -11.31 12.80 -4.55
CA GLU A 80 -10.84 13.63 -3.44
C GLU A 80 -9.32 13.84 -3.47
N TYR A 81 -8.56 12.79 -3.79
CA TYR A 81 -7.13 12.91 -4.01
C TYR A 81 -6.80 13.86 -5.17
N CYS A 82 -7.52 13.77 -6.27
CA CYS A 82 -7.34 14.66 -7.41
C CYS A 82 -7.61 16.13 -7.06
N ALA A 83 -8.62 16.39 -6.24
CA ALA A 83 -9.00 17.73 -5.84
C ALA A 83 -8.02 18.36 -4.83
N ASN A 84 -7.53 17.58 -3.85
CA ASN A 84 -6.83 18.13 -2.68
C ASN A 84 -5.43 17.55 -2.44
N GLY A 85 -5.15 16.33 -2.92
CA GLY A 85 -3.95 15.57 -2.53
C GLY A 85 -2.79 15.66 -3.52
N ARG A 86 -2.97 16.27 -4.70
CA ARG A 86 -1.93 16.28 -5.74
C ARG A 86 -1.60 17.69 -6.29
N ASN A 87 -1.97 18.74 -5.57
CA ASN A 87 -1.77 20.12 -6.05
C ASN A 87 -0.31 20.42 -6.38
N ASP A 88 0.63 19.95 -5.55
CA ASP A 88 2.07 20.15 -5.69
C ASP A 88 2.75 19.16 -6.66
N ARG A 89 2.01 18.27 -7.32
CA ARG A 89 2.58 17.30 -8.25
C ARG A 89 2.76 17.91 -9.63
N ALA A 90 3.89 17.57 -10.29
CA ALA A 90 4.15 17.96 -11.67
C ALA A 90 3.04 17.47 -12.62
N TYR A 91 2.78 18.23 -13.67
CA TYR A 91 1.76 17.92 -14.68
C TYR A 91 1.93 16.50 -15.27
N THR A 92 3.16 16.11 -15.59
CA THR A 92 3.47 14.76 -16.13
C THR A 92 3.09 13.64 -15.18
N THR A 93 3.28 13.86 -13.86
CA THR A 93 2.88 12.92 -12.82
C THR A 93 1.35 12.81 -12.74
N LYS A 94 0.64 13.94 -12.77
CA LYS A 94 -0.83 13.97 -12.78
C LYS A 94 -1.37 13.21 -13.99
N ARG A 95 -0.86 13.49 -15.19
CA ARG A 95 -1.25 12.82 -16.43
C ARG A 95 -1.01 11.31 -16.39
N LYS A 96 0.13 10.87 -15.85
CA LYS A 96 0.43 9.44 -15.68
C LYS A 96 -0.57 8.77 -14.73
N GLN A 97 -0.86 9.39 -13.58
CA GLN A 97 -1.82 8.86 -12.61
C GLN A 97 -3.23 8.77 -13.22
N ASP A 98 -3.67 9.79 -13.94
CA ASP A 98 -4.98 9.80 -14.61
C ASP A 98 -5.08 8.70 -15.68
N SER A 99 -4.00 8.44 -16.41
CA SER A 99 -3.94 7.36 -17.39
C SER A 99 -4.04 5.98 -16.71
N LEU A 100 -3.29 5.74 -15.64
CA LEU A 100 -3.34 4.48 -14.88
C LEU A 100 -4.74 4.26 -14.29
N TRP A 101 -5.33 5.30 -13.74
CA TRP A 101 -6.67 5.26 -13.18
C TRP A 101 -7.71 4.92 -14.25
N LYS A 102 -7.81 5.75 -15.28
CA LYS A 102 -8.85 5.67 -16.31
C LYS A 102 -8.80 4.36 -17.09
N ASN A 103 -7.60 3.94 -17.46
CA ASN A 103 -7.44 2.82 -18.39
C ASN A 103 -7.46 1.45 -17.71
N HIS A 104 -7.17 1.40 -16.38
CA HIS A 104 -6.96 0.12 -15.70
C HIS A 104 -7.71 -0.02 -14.37
N LEU A 105 -7.59 0.96 -13.47
CA LEU A 105 -8.08 0.80 -12.10
C LEU A 105 -9.57 1.09 -11.95
N CYS A 106 -10.08 2.09 -12.66
CA CYS A 106 -11.46 2.56 -12.53
C CYS A 106 -12.47 1.44 -12.80
N ALA A 107 -12.29 0.70 -13.90
CA ALA A 107 -13.24 -0.35 -14.31
C ALA A 107 -13.29 -1.52 -13.31
N ARG A 108 -12.18 -1.85 -12.64
CA ARG A 108 -12.10 -3.00 -11.73
C ARG A 108 -12.40 -2.66 -10.27
N PHE A 109 -11.95 -1.51 -9.82
CA PHE A 109 -11.98 -1.13 -8.40
C PHE A 109 -12.85 0.11 -8.12
N GLY A 110 -13.18 0.91 -9.13
CA GLY A 110 -13.79 2.24 -8.95
C GLY A 110 -15.07 2.24 -8.12
N GLU A 111 -16.00 1.35 -8.40
CA GLU A 111 -17.31 1.29 -7.73
C GLU A 111 -17.27 0.55 -6.39
N ARG A 112 -16.16 -0.10 -6.07
CA ARG A 112 -16.02 -0.87 -4.84
C ARG A 112 -15.64 0.03 -3.67
N TYR A 113 -16.06 -0.34 -2.47
CA TYR A 113 -15.66 0.35 -1.26
C TYR A 113 -14.20 0.09 -0.93
N ILE A 114 -13.49 1.13 -0.49
CA ILE A 114 -12.05 1.07 -0.21
C ILE A 114 -11.71 0.11 0.94
N ASP A 115 -12.62 -0.08 1.88
CA ASP A 115 -12.50 -0.99 3.03
C ASP A 115 -12.72 -2.47 2.68
N GLU A 116 -13.22 -2.78 1.48
CA GLU A 116 -13.44 -4.14 0.99
C GLU A 116 -12.26 -4.70 0.18
N ILE A 117 -11.29 -3.86 -0.17
CA ILE A 117 -10.15 -4.29 -0.98
C ILE A 117 -9.12 -4.97 -0.10
N SER A 118 -8.82 -6.23 -0.41
CA SER A 118 -7.81 -7.00 0.30
C SER A 118 -6.41 -6.86 -0.31
N ALA A 119 -5.36 -7.08 0.51
CA ALA A 119 -3.98 -7.08 0.01
C ALA A 119 -3.75 -8.20 -1.02
N ALA A 120 -4.32 -9.39 -0.79
CA ALA A 120 -4.19 -10.53 -1.70
C ALA A 120 -4.74 -10.19 -3.10
N GLU A 121 -5.92 -9.58 -3.16
CA GLU A 121 -6.54 -9.18 -4.43
C GLU A 121 -5.70 -8.16 -5.21
N VAL A 122 -5.07 -7.21 -4.51
CA VAL A 122 -4.17 -6.24 -5.16
C VAL A 122 -2.93 -6.94 -5.69
N VAL A 123 -2.33 -7.85 -4.92
CA VAL A 123 -1.14 -8.63 -5.33
C VAL A 123 -1.47 -9.53 -6.53
N ASP A 124 -2.63 -10.20 -6.51
CA ASP A 124 -3.09 -11.03 -7.63
C ASP A 124 -3.29 -10.19 -8.90
N TYR A 125 -3.87 -9.00 -8.76
CA TYR A 125 -4.03 -8.07 -9.87
C TYR A 125 -2.70 -7.60 -10.45
N LEU A 126 -1.72 -7.23 -9.61
CA LEU A 126 -0.39 -6.83 -10.06
C LEU A 126 0.33 -8.00 -10.75
N THR A 127 0.15 -9.21 -10.24
CA THR A 127 0.71 -10.43 -10.84
C THR A 127 0.06 -10.73 -12.19
N GLU A 128 -1.26 -10.58 -12.31
CA GLU A 128 -1.97 -10.68 -13.60
C GLU A 128 -1.41 -9.71 -14.63
N LEU A 129 -1.25 -8.43 -14.26
CA LEU A 129 -0.72 -7.40 -15.14
C LEU A 129 0.71 -7.71 -15.63
N TYR A 130 1.56 -8.18 -14.72
CA TYR A 130 2.96 -8.47 -15.03
C TYR A 130 3.14 -9.79 -15.76
N CYS A 131 2.58 -10.90 -15.22
CA CYS A 131 2.82 -12.24 -15.73
C CYS A 131 1.94 -12.61 -16.91
N SER A 132 0.65 -12.21 -16.90
CA SER A 132 -0.33 -12.63 -17.89
C SER A 132 -0.47 -11.63 -19.03
N ARG A 133 -0.44 -10.32 -18.72
CA ARG A 133 -0.57 -9.27 -19.74
C ARG A 133 0.78 -8.78 -20.28
N GLY A 134 1.90 -9.23 -19.72
CA GLY A 134 3.25 -8.89 -20.18
C GLY A 134 3.62 -7.41 -20.05
N LEU A 135 3.01 -6.68 -19.12
CA LEU A 135 3.36 -5.29 -18.88
C LEU A 135 4.71 -5.18 -18.19
N SER A 136 5.51 -4.17 -18.54
CA SER A 136 6.84 -3.99 -17.94
C SER A 136 6.74 -3.82 -16.42
N TYR A 137 7.73 -4.35 -15.70
CA TYR A 137 7.79 -4.30 -14.24
C TYR A 137 7.64 -2.87 -13.69
N ARG A 138 8.33 -1.89 -14.30
CA ARG A 138 8.26 -0.48 -13.92
C ARG A 138 6.89 0.15 -14.16
N TYR A 139 6.17 -0.34 -15.15
CA TYR A 139 4.80 0.13 -15.41
C TYR A 139 3.86 -0.42 -14.34
N VAL A 140 3.98 -1.71 -14.00
CA VAL A 140 3.19 -2.36 -12.95
C VAL A 140 3.50 -1.78 -11.56
N GLU A 141 4.75 -1.40 -11.28
CA GLU A 141 5.12 -0.67 -10.08
C GLU A 141 4.35 0.66 -9.93
N GLY A 142 3.98 1.26 -11.05
CA GLY A 142 3.12 2.45 -11.05
C GLY A 142 1.74 2.20 -10.44
N PHE A 143 1.14 1.02 -10.65
CA PHE A 143 -0.12 0.64 -10.02
C PHE A 143 0.04 0.40 -8.52
N LEU A 144 1.11 -0.28 -8.10
CA LEU A 144 1.41 -0.44 -6.67
C LEU A 144 1.48 0.91 -5.96
N LYS A 145 2.19 1.87 -6.55
CA LYS A 145 2.28 3.25 -6.03
C LYS A 145 0.92 3.94 -5.96
N MET A 146 0.03 3.68 -6.93
CA MET A 146 -1.34 4.20 -6.90
C MET A 146 -2.16 3.61 -5.75
N PHE A 147 -2.06 2.31 -5.49
CA PHE A 147 -2.75 1.71 -4.34
C PHE A 147 -2.27 2.26 -3.00
N TYR A 148 -0.94 2.39 -2.81
CA TYR A 148 -0.40 3.04 -1.61
C TYR A 148 -0.93 4.46 -1.42
N LEU A 149 -1.04 5.21 -2.50
CA LEU A 149 -1.56 6.57 -2.49
C LEU A 149 -3.05 6.60 -2.11
N LEU A 150 -3.88 5.72 -2.69
CA LEU A 150 -5.31 5.63 -2.40
C LEU A 150 -5.57 5.19 -0.95
N PHE A 151 -4.87 4.15 -0.48
CA PHE A 151 -4.98 3.71 0.91
C PHE A 151 -4.47 4.77 1.91
N GLY A 152 -3.38 5.47 1.57
CA GLY A 152 -2.87 6.59 2.36
C GLY A 152 -3.87 7.74 2.46
N GLN A 153 -4.52 8.10 1.34
CA GLN A 153 -5.58 9.11 1.29
C GLN A 153 -6.78 8.67 2.13
N ALA A 154 -7.24 7.43 1.96
CA ALA A 154 -8.36 6.89 2.71
C ALA A 154 -8.10 6.86 4.22
N TYR A 155 -6.89 6.48 4.61
CA TYR A 155 -6.47 6.49 6.02
C TYR A 155 -6.44 7.91 6.60
N SER A 156 -5.85 8.87 5.88
CA SER A 156 -5.76 10.27 6.33
C SER A 156 -7.13 10.94 6.49
N ARG A 157 -8.15 10.46 5.77
CA ARG A 157 -9.54 10.93 5.83
C ARG A 157 -10.45 10.08 6.73
N ASN A 158 -9.89 9.10 7.46
CA ASN A 158 -10.63 8.18 8.31
C ASN A 158 -11.69 7.32 7.58
N TYR A 159 -11.47 7.01 6.28
CA TYR A 159 -12.27 6.05 5.52
C TYR A 159 -11.78 4.61 5.68
N LEU A 160 -10.53 4.46 6.13
CA LEU A 160 -9.88 3.18 6.43
C LEU A 160 -9.38 3.19 7.88
N ASP A 161 -9.63 2.12 8.61
CA ASP A 161 -9.16 1.97 9.98
C ASP A 161 -7.64 1.68 10.04
N VAL A 162 -7.04 1.94 11.21
CA VAL A 162 -5.59 1.78 11.43
C VAL A 162 -5.14 0.33 11.18
N ASP A 163 -5.95 -0.65 11.59
CA ASP A 163 -5.56 -2.06 11.49
C ASP A 163 -5.60 -2.54 10.04
N SER A 164 -6.60 -2.13 9.26
CA SER A 164 -6.67 -2.39 7.82
C SER A 164 -5.54 -1.69 7.07
N TYR A 165 -5.26 -0.42 7.37
CA TYR A 165 -4.14 0.29 6.76
C TYR A 165 -2.79 -0.37 7.08
N ASN A 166 -2.57 -0.78 8.32
CA ASN A 166 -1.35 -1.49 8.71
C ASN A 166 -1.18 -2.82 7.96
N LYS A 167 -2.26 -3.59 7.79
CA LYS A 167 -2.24 -4.84 7.03
C LYS A 167 -1.92 -4.61 5.55
N LEU A 168 -2.51 -3.57 4.95
CA LEU A 168 -2.35 -3.27 3.53
C LEU A 168 -1.00 -2.63 3.18
N CYS A 169 -0.47 -1.77 4.05
CA CYS A 169 0.63 -0.89 3.69
C CYS A 169 1.91 -1.07 4.51
N ILE A 170 1.84 -1.54 5.77
CA ILE A 170 2.97 -1.49 6.71
C ILE A 170 3.50 -2.89 7.05
N ASN A 171 2.63 -3.83 7.40
CA ASN A 171 3.04 -5.15 7.89
C ASN A 171 3.78 -5.91 6.78
N LYS A 172 5.01 -6.34 7.07
CA LYS A 172 5.89 -7.02 6.10
C LYS A 172 5.29 -8.28 5.49
N ASP A 173 4.47 -9.01 6.26
CA ASP A 173 3.94 -10.31 5.85
C ASP A 173 2.63 -10.20 5.06
N THR A 174 1.89 -9.08 5.22
CA THR A 174 0.55 -8.94 4.64
C THR A 174 0.40 -7.78 3.66
N LYS A 175 1.37 -6.85 3.62
CA LYS A 175 1.27 -5.66 2.77
C LYS A 175 1.25 -6.00 1.29
N ILE A 176 0.63 -5.11 0.52
CA ILE A 176 0.72 -5.15 -0.93
C ILE A 176 2.16 -5.04 -1.41
N HIS A 177 2.53 -5.85 -2.38
CA HIS A 177 3.89 -5.90 -2.92
C HIS A 177 3.88 -6.26 -4.41
N MET A 178 5.00 -6.02 -5.06
CA MET A 178 5.20 -6.46 -6.43
C MET A 178 5.47 -7.96 -6.51
N PRO A 179 5.06 -8.64 -7.60
CA PRO A 179 5.54 -9.98 -7.90
C PRO A 179 7.08 -9.99 -8.05
N LYS A 180 7.69 -11.16 -7.92
CA LYS A 180 9.13 -11.28 -8.13
C LYS A 180 9.49 -10.92 -9.59
N LEU A 181 10.56 -10.16 -9.74
CA LEU A 181 11.12 -9.84 -11.06
C LEU A 181 11.54 -11.14 -11.75
N LYS A 182 11.19 -11.29 -13.04
CA LYS A 182 11.73 -12.36 -13.87
C LYS A 182 13.18 -12.00 -14.22
N THR A 183 14.06 -12.97 -14.20
CA THR A 183 15.51 -12.78 -14.40
C THR A 183 15.85 -12.19 -15.78
N ASP A 184 14.99 -12.45 -16.77
CA ASP A 184 15.15 -11.96 -18.15
C ASP A 184 14.71 -10.49 -18.33
N ASP A 185 14.07 -9.88 -17.33
CA ASP A 185 13.74 -8.45 -17.31
C ASP A 185 14.92 -7.58 -16.83
N ASP A 186 16.12 -8.15 -16.65
CA ASP A 186 17.32 -7.38 -16.45
C ASP A 186 17.47 -6.41 -17.62
N LEU A 187 17.37 -5.14 -17.28
CA LEU A 187 17.45 -4.03 -18.21
C LEU A 187 18.86 -3.99 -18.78
N ASP A 188 19.10 -4.75 -19.83
CA ASP A 188 20.24 -4.51 -20.69
C ASP A 188 20.14 -3.07 -21.18
N ILE A 189 21.03 -2.23 -20.66
CA ILE A 189 21.18 -0.86 -21.15
C ILE A 189 21.78 -1.00 -22.53
N VAL A 190 20.92 -1.07 -23.53
CA VAL A 190 21.35 -1.09 -24.92
C VAL A 190 21.86 0.31 -25.27
N SER A 191 23.14 0.40 -25.53
CA SER A 191 23.77 1.61 -26.07
C SER A 191 23.95 1.47 -27.58
N PHE A 192 23.75 2.56 -28.30
CA PHE A 192 23.99 2.59 -29.74
C PHE A 192 25.46 2.33 -30.07
N ASN A 193 25.68 1.47 -31.05
CA ASN A 193 27.03 1.28 -31.61
C ASN A 193 27.37 2.41 -32.61
N ARG A 194 28.62 2.39 -33.15
CA ARG A 194 29.08 3.46 -34.06
C ARG A 194 28.31 3.52 -35.38
N GLU A 195 27.91 2.38 -35.92
CA GLU A 195 27.15 2.30 -37.16
C GLU A 195 25.74 2.84 -37.00
N GLU A 196 25.06 2.45 -35.91
CA GLU A 196 23.75 2.98 -35.55
C GLU A 196 23.79 4.50 -35.29
N LEU A 197 24.85 4.98 -34.64
CA LEU A 197 25.03 6.42 -34.43
C LEU A 197 25.23 7.17 -35.75
N ALA A 198 25.94 6.61 -36.73
CA ALA A 198 26.10 7.22 -38.03
C ALA A 198 24.77 7.34 -38.80
N VAL A 199 23.92 6.31 -38.70
CA VAL A 199 22.57 6.35 -39.27
C VAL A 199 21.72 7.43 -38.59
N LEU A 200 21.82 7.57 -37.26
CA LEU A 200 21.10 8.62 -36.54
C LEU A 200 21.63 10.02 -36.89
N ASP A 201 22.93 10.20 -37.08
CA ASP A 201 23.53 11.46 -37.51
C ASP A 201 22.97 11.91 -38.86
N ASP A 202 22.91 10.99 -39.83
CA ASP A 202 22.36 11.26 -41.17
C ASP A 202 20.86 11.55 -41.11
N TYR A 203 20.11 10.77 -40.33
CA TYR A 203 18.67 10.94 -40.17
C TYR A 203 18.27 12.30 -39.58
N PHE A 204 19.00 12.80 -38.56
CA PHE A 204 18.69 14.06 -37.89
C PHE A 204 19.30 15.27 -38.62
N HIS A 205 20.26 15.06 -39.51
CA HIS A 205 20.92 16.16 -40.22
C HIS A 205 19.93 17.03 -40.99
N GLY A 206 20.00 18.35 -40.79
CA GLY A 206 19.12 19.34 -41.43
C GLY A 206 17.67 19.32 -40.92
N THR A 207 17.33 18.50 -39.92
CA THR A 207 15.98 18.51 -39.32
C THR A 207 15.85 19.51 -38.17
N ASN A 208 14.62 19.89 -37.84
CA ASN A 208 14.33 20.74 -36.66
C ASN A 208 14.75 20.12 -35.33
N ALA A 209 14.98 18.80 -35.28
CA ALA A 209 15.39 18.06 -34.12
C ALA A 209 16.92 17.91 -33.98
N GLU A 210 17.70 18.30 -34.99
CA GLU A 210 19.16 18.12 -35.04
C GLU A 210 19.83 18.71 -33.79
N THR A 211 19.52 19.94 -33.43
CA THR A 211 20.13 20.61 -32.27
C THR A 211 19.85 19.83 -30.98
N ALA A 212 18.61 19.36 -30.77
CA ALA A 212 18.25 18.57 -29.57
C ALA A 212 18.96 17.20 -29.58
N TYR A 213 19.09 16.57 -30.73
CA TYR A 213 19.82 15.32 -30.92
C TYR A 213 21.32 15.49 -30.57
N LEU A 214 21.98 16.54 -31.12
CA LEU A 214 23.39 16.82 -30.86
C LEU A 214 23.65 17.11 -29.37
N LEU A 215 22.79 17.90 -28.73
CA LEU A 215 22.86 18.18 -27.30
C LEU A 215 22.67 16.91 -26.44
N GLY A 216 21.74 16.06 -26.83
CA GLY A 216 21.55 14.74 -26.17
C GLY A 216 22.78 13.85 -26.33
N ARG A 217 23.33 13.76 -27.57
CA ARG A 217 24.45 12.89 -27.91
C ARG A 217 25.75 13.33 -27.25
N TYR A 218 26.12 14.59 -27.39
CA TYR A 218 27.46 15.08 -26.98
C TYR A 218 27.49 15.67 -25.57
N CYS A 219 26.38 16.22 -25.10
CA CYS A 219 26.29 16.83 -23.77
C CYS A 219 25.52 15.96 -22.76
N GLY A 220 24.89 14.86 -23.19
CA GLY A 220 24.11 13.99 -22.31
C GLY A 220 22.83 14.62 -21.77
N LEU A 221 22.34 15.70 -22.39
CA LEU A 221 21.13 16.40 -21.95
C LEU A 221 19.88 15.59 -22.26
N ARG A 222 18.94 15.57 -21.31
CA ARG A 222 17.62 15.01 -21.55
C ARG A 222 16.80 15.95 -22.45
N ILE A 223 15.87 15.39 -23.21
CA ILE A 223 15.05 16.17 -24.15
C ILE A 223 14.39 17.41 -23.54
N ASN A 224 13.88 17.32 -22.30
CA ASN A 224 13.29 18.46 -21.61
C ASN A 224 14.33 19.50 -21.17
N GLU A 225 15.57 19.10 -20.94
CA GLU A 225 16.69 19.99 -20.63
C GLU A 225 17.12 20.73 -21.90
N CYS A 226 17.16 20.02 -23.06
CA CYS A 226 17.44 20.66 -24.36
C CYS A 226 16.41 21.77 -24.68
N TYR A 227 15.12 21.50 -24.50
CA TYR A 227 14.06 22.50 -24.74
C TYR A 227 14.02 23.62 -23.68
N GLY A 228 14.60 23.40 -22.51
CA GLY A 228 14.69 24.39 -21.44
C GLY A 228 15.87 25.36 -21.57
N LEU A 229 16.82 25.11 -22.50
CA LEU A 229 17.96 25.98 -22.73
C LEU A 229 17.49 27.35 -23.23
N LYS A 230 18.07 28.40 -22.66
CA LYS A 230 17.86 29.79 -23.12
C LYS A 230 19.20 30.32 -23.67
N TRP A 231 19.13 30.97 -24.78
CA TRP A 231 20.24 31.77 -25.30
C TRP A 231 20.28 33.07 -24.50
N SER A 232 21.37 33.35 -23.84
CA SER A 232 21.62 34.63 -23.14
C SER A 232 22.38 35.60 -24.05
#